data_24d2a2c9b0b4a66cf30661323be9d8fa
#
_entry.id   24d2a2c9b0b4a66cf30661323be9d8fa
#
_cell.length_a   1.000
_cell.length_b   1.000
_cell.length_c   1.000
_cell.angle_alpha   90.00
_cell.angle_beta   90.00
_cell.angle_gamma   90.00
#
_symmetry.space_group_name_H-M   'P 1'
#
loop_
_entity.id
_entity.type
_entity.pdbx_description
1 polymer ?
#
loop_
_entity_poly.entity_id
_entity_poly.type
_entity_poly.pdbx_seq_one_letter_code
_entity_poly.pdbx_strand_id
1 'polypeptide(L)'
;VGHHFTQGTTDSNEVWLEVTLKSGDRSLGASGLMGPDGSVDEWSHFVNNFMLDKNGNRIDRRNAQDIFVPLYQHQIPPGSGQTVHYSFRLPDDVSEPLQVKVRLLYRKFDSTYMQYVDQKTAELGRPIRGHQQGQPWRNELPILVVAEDSVVFPIAGGAAVENAPREIPEWQRWNDYGIGMLLKGKAELRQAMEAFRRVEELGRYDGPLNLARALVEEAGPGQLDEAAAALQRAAAHSDPAAPPWTVAWLSGVINRQQGRLADAETNFRQVTEERTEEMVRRKFDFSRDYIVLNLLGQTIFDRAQQIRGSDDAAKEKRLARLQEAVEVFRRTLQIDSENVDAHYNLAQLYQQLGAAEQAAVHQQAHEKYKIDDTARGLGVIDAHRDHPCLARTCCA
;
A
#
# COMPACT_ATOMS: atom_id res chain seq x y z
N VAL A 1 -10.26 -6.48 -8.90
CA VAL A 1 -10.24 -7.16 -7.59
C VAL A 1 -10.95 -6.29 -6.58
N GLY A 2 -11.86 -6.86 -5.78
CA GLY A 2 -12.60 -6.14 -4.73
C GLY A 2 -11.82 -5.99 -3.42
N HIS A 3 -10.71 -6.72 -3.26
CA HIS A 3 -9.86 -6.77 -2.09
C HIS A 3 -8.39 -6.74 -2.49
N HIS A 4 -7.49 -6.60 -1.53
CA HIS A 4 -6.06 -6.81 -1.78
C HIS A 4 -5.82 -8.21 -2.34
N PHE A 5 -5.01 -8.32 -3.37
CA PHE A 5 -4.46 -9.58 -3.83
C PHE A 5 -3.04 -9.72 -3.23
N THR A 6 -2.74 -10.68 -2.46
CA THR A 6 -3.51 -11.80 -1.92
C THR A 6 -4.22 -11.41 -0.62
N GLN A 7 -5.36 -12.04 -0.31
CA GLN A 7 -6.10 -11.77 0.92
C GLN A 7 -6.35 -13.06 1.71
N GLY A 8 -6.71 -12.92 2.98
CA GLY A 8 -7.02 -14.02 3.88
C GLY A 8 -5.76 -14.58 4.52
N THR A 9 -5.46 -15.87 4.32
CA THR A 9 -4.29 -16.55 4.92
C THR A 9 -3.00 -16.24 4.17
N THR A 10 -2.66 -14.96 4.03
CA THR A 10 -1.47 -14.48 3.29
C THR A 10 -0.14 -14.90 3.94
N ASP A 11 -0.19 -15.27 5.22
CA ASP A 11 0.93 -15.83 5.98
C ASP A 11 1.31 -17.23 5.57
N SER A 12 0.42 -17.97 4.91
CA SER A 12 0.64 -19.35 4.51
C SER A 12 0.36 -19.64 3.02
N ASN A 13 -0.34 -18.74 2.31
CA ASN A 13 -0.48 -18.86 0.86
C ASN A 13 0.85 -18.50 0.19
N GLU A 14 1.14 -19.17 -0.92
CA GLU A 14 2.34 -18.89 -1.69
C GLU A 14 1.96 -18.37 -3.09
N VAL A 15 2.26 -17.11 -3.34
CA VAL A 15 2.10 -16.44 -4.63
C VAL A 15 3.42 -15.78 -4.97
N TRP A 16 3.97 -16.10 -6.14
CA TRP A 16 5.29 -15.60 -6.51
C TRP A 16 5.41 -15.38 -8.01
N LEU A 17 6.41 -14.60 -8.39
CA LEU A 17 6.81 -14.43 -9.78
C LEU A 17 7.91 -15.43 -10.14
N GLU A 18 7.67 -16.18 -11.20
CA GLU A 18 8.73 -16.92 -11.89
C GLU A 18 9.12 -16.12 -13.13
N VAL A 19 10.39 -15.78 -13.22
CA VAL A 19 10.96 -15.02 -14.35
C VAL A 19 12.08 -15.84 -14.97
N THR A 20 12.04 -16.00 -16.28
CA THR A 20 13.11 -16.67 -17.05
C THR A 20 13.60 -15.79 -18.19
N LEU A 21 14.91 -15.77 -18.37
CA LEU A 21 15.59 -15.07 -19.48
C LEU A 21 16.32 -16.10 -20.35
N LYS A 22 16.01 -16.11 -21.64
CA LYS A 22 16.61 -17.01 -22.63
C LYS A 22 17.09 -16.24 -23.85
N SER A 23 18.10 -16.80 -24.54
CA SER A 23 18.51 -16.40 -25.89
C SER A 23 18.60 -17.68 -26.73
N GLY A 24 17.68 -17.83 -27.68
CA GLY A 24 17.46 -19.13 -28.33
C GLY A 24 17.14 -20.22 -27.30
N ASP A 25 17.85 -21.35 -27.35
CA ASP A 25 17.72 -22.45 -26.38
C ASP A 25 18.54 -22.25 -25.11
N ARG A 26 19.41 -21.23 -25.06
CA ARG A 26 20.29 -20.96 -23.93
C ARG A 26 19.55 -20.22 -22.80
N SER A 27 19.49 -20.81 -21.60
CA SER A 27 19.04 -20.12 -20.40
C SER A 27 20.13 -19.19 -19.87
N LEU A 28 19.80 -17.91 -19.72
CA LEU A 28 20.71 -16.86 -19.24
C LEU A 28 20.48 -16.46 -17.80
N GLY A 29 19.27 -16.64 -17.30
CA GLY A 29 18.93 -16.32 -15.94
C GLY A 29 17.50 -16.76 -15.58
N ALA A 30 17.27 -16.90 -14.30
CA ALA A 30 15.94 -17.20 -13.77
C ALA A 30 15.82 -16.71 -12.33
N SER A 31 14.58 -16.47 -11.92
CA SER A 31 14.16 -16.20 -10.53
C SER A 31 12.82 -16.91 -10.30
N GLY A 32 12.56 -17.34 -9.09
CA GLY A 32 11.31 -18.01 -8.75
C GLY A 32 11.23 -19.49 -9.15
N LEU A 33 12.36 -20.12 -9.41
CA LEU A 33 12.41 -21.58 -9.64
C LEU A 33 12.19 -22.34 -8.34
N MET A 34 11.70 -23.56 -8.48
CA MET A 34 11.51 -24.46 -7.33
C MET A 34 12.69 -25.40 -7.15
N GLY A 35 13.03 -25.63 -5.88
CA GLY A 35 13.96 -26.68 -5.47
C GLY A 35 13.38 -28.09 -5.60
N PRO A 36 14.23 -29.12 -5.38
CA PRO A 36 13.82 -30.53 -5.45
C PRO A 36 12.79 -30.92 -4.39
N ASP A 37 12.76 -30.23 -3.27
CA ASP A 37 11.77 -30.39 -2.18
C ASP A 37 10.45 -29.66 -2.45
N GLY A 38 10.34 -28.94 -3.58
CA GLY A 38 9.19 -28.15 -3.95
C GLY A 38 9.12 -26.79 -3.24
N SER A 39 10.17 -26.36 -2.53
CA SER A 39 10.26 -24.99 -2.03
C SER A 39 10.59 -24.03 -3.17
N VAL A 40 10.05 -22.82 -3.08
CA VAL A 40 10.36 -21.74 -4.03
C VAL A 40 11.65 -21.06 -3.58
N ASP A 41 12.48 -20.64 -4.53
CA ASP A 41 13.69 -19.84 -4.28
C ASP A 41 13.35 -18.64 -3.37
N GLU A 42 14.01 -18.54 -2.23
CA GLU A 42 13.76 -17.51 -1.21
C GLU A 42 14.04 -16.07 -1.70
N TRP A 43 14.82 -15.91 -2.78
CA TRP A 43 15.11 -14.63 -3.41
C TRP A 43 14.05 -14.20 -4.43
N SER A 44 12.99 -14.99 -4.58
CA SER A 44 11.88 -14.68 -5.47
C SER A 44 11.06 -13.52 -4.98
N HIS A 45 10.39 -12.82 -5.89
CA HIS A 45 9.38 -11.86 -5.48
C HIS A 45 8.08 -12.57 -5.12
N PHE A 46 7.68 -12.48 -3.85
CA PHE A 46 6.42 -13.01 -3.33
C PHE A 46 5.38 -11.90 -3.23
N VAL A 47 4.17 -12.19 -3.72
CA VAL A 47 2.99 -11.31 -3.58
C VAL A 47 2.22 -11.72 -2.33
N ASN A 48 2.72 -11.33 -1.18
CA ASN A 48 2.17 -11.69 0.14
C ASN A 48 2.43 -10.59 1.18
N ASN A 49 2.04 -10.87 2.42
CA ASN A 49 2.47 -10.16 3.61
C ASN A 49 3.44 -11.02 4.40
N PHE A 50 4.58 -10.47 4.75
CA PHE A 50 5.51 -11.11 5.67
C PHE A 50 5.38 -10.44 7.05
N MET A 51 4.69 -11.13 7.96
CA MET A 51 4.40 -10.63 9.30
C MET A 51 5.35 -11.22 10.31
N LEU A 52 5.71 -10.43 11.32
CA LEU A 52 6.56 -10.84 12.44
C LEU A 52 5.78 -10.79 13.74
N ASP A 53 6.13 -11.69 14.66
CA ASP A 53 5.76 -11.61 16.06
C ASP A 53 6.66 -10.60 16.83
N LYS A 54 6.38 -10.37 18.11
CA LYS A 54 7.17 -9.47 18.97
C LYS A 54 8.62 -9.92 19.23
N ASN A 55 8.96 -11.16 18.88
CA ASN A 55 10.30 -11.71 19.01
C ASN A 55 11.06 -11.73 17.65
N GLY A 56 10.46 -11.19 16.59
CA GLY A 56 11.04 -11.17 15.26
C GLY A 56 10.82 -12.46 14.45
N ASN A 57 10.06 -13.44 14.95
CA ASN A 57 9.79 -14.66 14.22
C ASN A 57 8.68 -14.42 13.18
N ARG A 58 8.79 -15.10 12.03
CA ARG A 58 7.76 -15.08 11.00
C ARG A 58 6.43 -15.66 11.52
N ILE A 59 5.33 -15.01 11.18
CA ILE A 59 3.98 -15.57 11.29
C ILE A 59 3.75 -16.50 10.10
N ASP A 60 3.88 -17.81 10.31
CA ASP A 60 3.85 -18.84 9.26
C ASP A 60 2.92 -20.04 9.60
N ARG A 61 2.19 -19.95 10.71
CA ARG A 61 1.38 -21.04 11.27
C ARG A 61 -0.08 -20.67 11.46
N ARG A 62 -0.53 -19.62 10.79
CA ARG A 62 -1.87 -19.04 10.96
C ARG A 62 -2.14 -18.53 12.37
N ASN A 63 -1.10 -18.12 13.05
CA ASN A 63 -1.14 -17.58 14.40
C ASN A 63 -1.33 -16.05 14.35
N ALA A 64 -2.44 -15.60 13.77
CA ALA A 64 -2.74 -14.17 13.57
C ALA A 64 -2.75 -13.34 14.87
N GLN A 65 -3.01 -13.97 16.01
CA GLN A 65 -2.99 -13.34 17.33
C GLN A 65 -1.58 -12.89 17.76
N ASP A 66 -0.54 -13.41 17.13
CA ASP A 66 0.86 -13.09 17.44
C ASP A 66 1.43 -12.01 16.51
N ILE A 67 0.65 -11.50 15.54
CA ILE A 67 1.08 -10.47 14.62
C ILE A 67 1.45 -9.21 15.38
N PHE A 68 2.70 -8.76 15.20
CA PHE A 68 3.22 -7.54 15.82
C PHE A 68 3.54 -6.45 14.78
N VAL A 69 4.28 -6.78 13.72
CA VAL A 69 4.65 -5.83 12.68
C VAL A 69 4.83 -6.51 11.32
N PRO A 70 4.44 -5.87 10.20
CA PRO A 70 4.83 -6.36 8.88
C PRO A 70 6.30 -6.06 8.63
N LEU A 71 7.04 -7.05 8.13
CA LEU A 71 8.37 -6.85 7.57
C LEU A 71 8.27 -6.20 6.19
N TYR A 72 7.37 -6.73 5.36
CA TYR A 72 6.96 -6.12 4.10
C TYR A 72 5.51 -6.48 3.75
N GLN A 73 4.93 -5.68 2.87
CA GLN A 73 3.59 -5.90 2.33
C GLN A 73 3.62 -5.74 0.81
N HIS A 74 3.61 -6.86 0.11
CA HIS A 74 3.60 -6.93 -1.36
C HIS A 74 2.22 -7.28 -1.92
N GLN A 75 1.17 -7.10 -1.15
CA GLN A 75 -0.20 -7.26 -1.63
C GLN A 75 -0.55 -6.14 -2.61
N ILE A 76 -1.32 -6.48 -3.65
CA ILE A 76 -1.75 -5.51 -4.66
C ILE A 76 -3.13 -4.97 -4.26
N PRO A 77 -3.27 -3.68 -3.89
CA PRO A 77 -4.55 -3.08 -3.57
C PRO A 77 -5.52 -3.06 -4.78
N PRO A 78 -6.84 -2.96 -4.55
CA PRO A 78 -7.81 -2.82 -5.63
C PRO A 78 -7.52 -1.61 -6.52
N GLY A 79 -7.53 -1.80 -7.85
CA GLY A 79 -7.30 -0.73 -8.82
C GLY A 79 -5.87 -0.21 -8.87
N SER A 80 -4.91 -0.94 -8.30
CA SER A 80 -3.49 -0.59 -8.32
C SER A 80 -2.64 -1.67 -9.01
N GLY A 81 -1.36 -1.36 -9.22
CA GLY A 81 -0.33 -2.27 -9.71
C GLY A 81 0.81 -2.40 -8.71
N GLN A 82 1.65 -3.40 -8.91
CA GLN A 82 2.93 -3.55 -8.24
C GLN A 82 4.03 -3.64 -9.30
N THR A 83 5.09 -2.85 -9.12
CA THR A 83 6.25 -2.87 -10.02
C THR A 83 7.38 -3.68 -9.37
N VAL A 84 7.92 -4.63 -10.13
CA VAL A 84 9.07 -5.44 -9.72
C VAL A 84 10.19 -5.25 -10.73
N HIS A 85 11.39 -4.94 -10.25
CA HIS A 85 12.56 -4.78 -11.11
C HIS A 85 13.45 -6.01 -11.03
N TYR A 86 13.84 -6.50 -12.19
CA TYR A 86 14.85 -7.56 -12.32
C TYR A 86 16.06 -7.03 -13.09
N SER A 87 17.26 -7.38 -12.62
CA SER A 87 18.51 -7.05 -13.28
C SER A 87 19.27 -8.32 -13.60
N PHE A 88 19.60 -8.50 -14.87
CA PHE A 88 20.40 -9.63 -15.34
C PHE A 88 21.64 -9.12 -16.06
N ARG A 89 22.79 -9.68 -15.71
CA ARG A 89 24.02 -9.41 -16.43
C ARG A 89 24.10 -10.35 -17.64
N LEU A 90 24.07 -9.76 -18.84
CA LEU A 90 24.17 -10.53 -20.07
C LEU A 90 25.63 -10.90 -20.36
N PRO A 91 25.90 -12.15 -20.77
CA PRO A 91 27.20 -12.52 -21.34
C PRO A 91 27.48 -11.79 -22.66
N ASP A 92 28.76 -11.49 -22.94
CA ASP A 92 29.19 -10.75 -24.14
C ASP A 92 28.95 -11.53 -25.43
N ASP A 93 28.81 -12.85 -25.38
CA ASP A 93 28.64 -13.77 -26.49
C ASP A 93 27.16 -14.00 -26.87
N VAL A 94 26.23 -13.24 -26.31
CA VAL A 94 24.80 -13.33 -26.67
C VAL A 94 24.56 -12.70 -28.03
N SER A 95 24.12 -13.52 -29.01
CA SER A 95 23.92 -13.12 -30.42
C SER A 95 22.48 -13.25 -30.91
N GLU A 96 21.60 -13.91 -30.16
CA GLU A 96 20.18 -14.08 -30.49
C GLU A 96 19.28 -13.22 -29.61
N PRO A 97 18.06 -12.87 -30.09
CA PRO A 97 17.11 -12.08 -29.29
C PRO A 97 16.86 -12.66 -27.91
N LEU A 98 16.59 -11.76 -26.95
CA LEU A 98 16.36 -12.11 -25.58
C LEU A 98 14.87 -12.29 -25.31
N GLN A 99 14.46 -13.47 -24.91
CA GLN A 99 13.10 -13.73 -24.44
C GLN A 99 13.03 -13.67 -22.93
N VAL A 100 12.23 -12.75 -22.41
CA VAL A 100 11.84 -12.70 -21.00
C VAL A 100 10.44 -13.28 -20.88
N LYS A 101 10.27 -14.34 -20.11
CA LYS A 101 8.96 -14.89 -19.76
C LYS A 101 8.72 -14.70 -18.27
N VAL A 102 7.52 -14.22 -17.92
CA VAL A 102 7.08 -14.00 -16.53
C VAL A 102 5.82 -14.81 -16.29
N ARG A 103 5.76 -15.52 -15.17
CA ARG A 103 4.56 -16.21 -14.71
C ARG A 103 4.24 -15.78 -13.28
N LEU A 104 2.98 -15.47 -13.01
CA LEU A 104 2.45 -15.34 -11.66
C LEU A 104 1.87 -16.68 -11.24
N LEU A 105 2.47 -17.29 -10.24
CA LEU A 105 2.16 -18.62 -9.77
C LEU A 105 1.49 -18.56 -8.39
N TYR A 106 0.58 -19.48 -8.14
CA TYR A 106 -0.14 -19.62 -6.89
C TYR A 106 -0.11 -21.06 -6.40
N ARG A 107 0.17 -21.26 -5.13
CA ARG A 107 -0.01 -22.51 -4.40
C ARG A 107 -0.70 -22.22 -3.06
N LYS A 108 -1.61 -23.10 -2.66
CA LYS A 108 -2.46 -22.87 -1.49
C LYS A 108 -1.68 -22.71 -0.19
N PHE A 109 -0.62 -23.50 0.00
CA PHE A 109 0.25 -23.43 1.18
C PHE A 109 1.72 -23.47 0.78
N ASP A 110 2.51 -22.64 1.41
CA ASP A 110 3.95 -22.64 1.26
C ASP A 110 4.61 -23.89 1.89
N SER A 111 5.88 -24.09 1.59
CA SER A 111 6.63 -25.24 2.08
C SER A 111 6.81 -25.21 3.59
N THR A 112 7.00 -24.03 4.19
CA THR A 112 7.19 -23.86 5.64
C THR A 112 5.95 -24.31 6.42
N TYR A 113 4.76 -23.85 5.98
CA TYR A 113 3.51 -24.26 6.61
C TYR A 113 3.24 -25.76 6.44
N MET A 114 3.52 -26.30 5.25
CA MET A 114 3.30 -27.73 4.99
C MET A 114 4.26 -28.61 5.78
N GLN A 115 5.52 -28.21 5.98
CA GLN A 115 6.47 -28.91 6.86
C GLN A 115 5.99 -28.90 8.32
N TYR A 116 5.50 -27.75 8.79
CA TYR A 116 4.92 -27.65 10.13
C TYR A 116 3.73 -28.61 10.30
N VAL A 117 2.82 -28.66 9.32
CA VAL A 117 1.68 -29.58 9.35
C VAL A 117 2.13 -31.04 9.34
N ASP A 118 3.14 -31.40 8.54
CA ASP A 118 3.70 -32.74 8.48
C ASP A 118 4.27 -33.17 9.83
N GLN A 119 5.09 -32.32 10.45
CA GLN A 119 5.64 -32.59 11.79
C GLN A 119 4.54 -32.78 12.83
N LYS A 120 3.52 -31.91 12.85
CA LYS A 120 2.43 -31.98 13.82
C LYS A 120 1.53 -33.20 13.61
N THR A 121 1.27 -33.59 12.38
CA THR A 121 0.48 -34.81 12.09
C THR A 121 1.25 -36.08 12.40
N ALA A 122 2.57 -36.10 12.20
CA ALA A 122 3.44 -37.21 12.60
C ALA A 122 3.46 -37.37 14.12
N GLU A 123 3.57 -36.31 14.91
CA GLU A 123 3.46 -36.32 16.38
C GLU A 123 2.13 -36.95 16.85
N LEU A 124 1.05 -36.72 16.09
CA LEU A 124 -0.27 -37.26 16.38
C LEU A 124 -0.51 -38.68 15.81
N GLY A 125 0.51 -39.29 15.18
CA GLY A 125 0.38 -40.57 14.48
C GLY A 125 -0.54 -40.56 13.27
N ARG A 126 -0.75 -39.37 12.65
CA ARG A 126 -1.65 -39.16 11.50
C ARG A 126 -0.86 -38.52 10.35
N PRO A 127 -0.23 -39.32 9.46
CA PRO A 127 0.54 -38.76 8.35
C PRO A 127 -0.35 -37.92 7.42
N ILE A 128 0.24 -36.91 6.77
CA ILE A 128 -0.46 -36.13 5.76
C ILE A 128 -0.93 -37.07 4.64
N ARG A 129 -2.17 -36.85 4.21
CA ARG A 129 -2.75 -37.60 3.09
C ARG A 129 -1.92 -37.35 1.80
N GLY A 130 -1.41 -38.45 1.23
CA GLY A 130 -0.58 -38.41 0.02
C GLY A 130 0.93 -38.43 0.30
N HIS A 131 1.38 -38.20 1.55
CA HIS A 131 2.79 -38.35 1.89
C HIS A 131 3.18 -39.84 1.94
N GLN A 132 4.21 -40.23 1.20
CA GLN A 132 4.74 -41.58 1.18
C GLN A 132 5.82 -41.71 2.26
N GLN A 133 5.54 -42.58 3.24
CA GLN A 133 6.46 -42.83 4.35
C GLN A 133 7.80 -43.34 3.82
N GLY A 134 8.91 -42.74 4.26
CA GLY A 134 10.26 -43.11 3.83
C GLY A 134 10.78 -42.37 2.59
N GLN A 135 9.97 -41.51 1.97
CA GLN A 135 10.45 -40.59 0.93
C GLN A 135 10.87 -39.25 1.52
N PRO A 136 11.84 -38.55 0.91
CA PRO A 136 12.15 -37.18 1.29
C PRO A 136 10.91 -36.29 1.23
N TRP A 137 10.73 -35.46 2.24
CA TRP A 137 9.61 -34.53 2.25
C TRP A 137 9.63 -33.60 1.03
N ARG A 138 8.46 -33.36 0.45
CA ARG A 138 8.27 -32.46 -0.67
C ARG A 138 6.89 -31.81 -0.60
N ASN A 139 6.81 -30.52 -0.93
CA ASN A 139 5.53 -29.87 -1.11
C ASN A 139 4.93 -30.22 -2.47
N GLU A 140 3.98 -31.15 -2.49
CA GLU A 140 3.34 -31.65 -3.70
C GLU A 140 1.99 -30.98 -4.02
N LEU A 141 1.66 -29.88 -3.32
CA LEU A 141 0.43 -29.17 -3.61
C LEU A 141 0.44 -28.62 -5.05
N PRO A 142 -0.71 -28.68 -5.74
CA PRO A 142 -0.80 -28.22 -7.12
C PRO A 142 -0.52 -26.71 -7.23
N ILE A 143 0.16 -26.34 -8.31
CA ILE A 143 0.49 -24.95 -8.66
C ILE A 143 -0.42 -24.51 -9.79
N LEU A 144 -1.05 -23.35 -9.61
CA LEU A 144 -1.85 -22.68 -10.62
C LEU A 144 -1.06 -21.54 -11.25
N VAL A 145 -1.02 -21.50 -12.58
CA VAL A 145 -0.59 -20.31 -13.31
C VAL A 145 -1.74 -19.31 -13.33
N VAL A 146 -1.59 -18.22 -12.58
CA VAL A 146 -2.62 -17.17 -12.47
C VAL A 146 -2.61 -16.28 -13.70
N ALA A 147 -1.40 -15.89 -14.15
CA ALA A 147 -1.16 -15.12 -15.35
C ALA A 147 0.24 -15.40 -15.90
N GLU A 148 0.42 -15.22 -17.20
CA GLU A 148 1.74 -15.26 -17.82
C GLU A 148 1.84 -14.25 -18.96
N ASP A 149 3.05 -13.77 -19.22
CA ASP A 149 3.38 -12.92 -20.34
C ASP A 149 4.82 -13.15 -20.79
N SER A 150 5.13 -12.78 -22.03
CA SER A 150 6.49 -12.82 -22.54
C SER A 150 6.79 -11.65 -23.46
N VAL A 151 8.03 -11.21 -23.43
CA VAL A 151 8.55 -10.14 -24.28
C VAL A 151 9.87 -10.58 -24.90
N VAL A 152 10.07 -10.31 -26.17
CA VAL A 152 11.32 -10.53 -26.85
C VAL A 152 11.99 -9.18 -27.13
N PHE A 153 13.24 -9.05 -26.73
CA PHE A 153 14.07 -7.87 -26.97
C PHE A 153 15.07 -8.17 -28.11
N PRO A 154 15.17 -7.28 -29.09
CA PRO A 154 16.20 -7.43 -30.14
C PRO A 154 17.58 -7.15 -29.54
N ILE A 155 18.61 -7.75 -30.14
CA ILE A 155 20.01 -7.41 -29.87
C ILE A 155 20.43 -6.28 -30.79
N ALA A 156 21.32 -5.42 -30.31
CA ALA A 156 21.88 -4.32 -31.11
C ALA A 156 22.54 -4.88 -32.40
N GLY A 157 22.11 -4.41 -33.57
CA GLY A 157 22.57 -4.90 -34.88
C GLY A 157 21.91 -6.21 -35.35
N GLY A 158 21.02 -6.81 -34.55
CA GLY A 158 20.25 -8.00 -34.93
C GLY A 158 18.98 -7.70 -35.72
N ALA A 159 18.23 -8.76 -36.06
CA ALA A 159 16.94 -8.63 -36.73
C ALA A 159 15.90 -7.96 -35.85
N ALA A 160 14.98 -7.22 -36.46
CA ALA A 160 13.83 -6.67 -35.79
C ALA A 160 12.97 -7.81 -35.19
N VAL A 161 12.46 -7.58 -34.00
CA VAL A 161 11.57 -8.53 -33.28
C VAL A 161 10.18 -7.94 -33.20
N GLU A 162 9.19 -8.72 -33.56
CA GLU A 162 7.79 -8.35 -33.42
C GLU A 162 7.21 -9.06 -32.20
N ASN A 163 6.71 -8.26 -31.23
CA ASN A 163 5.98 -8.77 -30.08
C ASN A 163 4.47 -8.73 -30.35
N ALA A 164 3.72 -9.61 -29.70
CA ALA A 164 2.28 -9.57 -29.78
C ALA A 164 1.74 -8.20 -29.32
N PRO A 165 0.68 -7.68 -29.97
CA PRO A 165 0.03 -6.45 -29.54
C PRO A 165 -0.41 -6.53 -28.07
N ARG A 166 -0.23 -5.45 -27.34
CA ARG A 166 -0.67 -5.37 -25.93
C ARG A 166 -2.16 -5.05 -25.89
N GLU A 167 -2.94 -5.87 -25.18
CA GLU A 167 -4.38 -5.64 -24.98
C GLU A 167 -4.64 -4.46 -24.04
N ILE A 168 -3.73 -4.26 -23.04
CA ILE A 168 -3.84 -3.18 -22.06
C ILE A 168 -3.41 -1.85 -22.71
N PRO A 169 -4.25 -0.81 -22.69
CA PRO A 169 -3.92 0.50 -23.23
C PRO A 169 -2.61 1.08 -22.68
N GLU A 170 -1.89 1.84 -23.49
CA GLU A 170 -0.60 2.42 -23.07
C GLU A 170 -0.73 3.28 -21.82
N TRP A 171 -1.75 4.14 -21.73
CA TRP A 171 -1.98 4.99 -20.56
C TRP A 171 -2.17 4.17 -19.27
N GLN A 172 -2.86 3.04 -19.34
CA GLN A 172 -3.11 2.19 -18.18
C GLN A 172 -1.81 1.53 -17.71
N ARG A 173 -0.99 1.04 -18.64
CA ARG A 173 0.32 0.44 -18.29
C ARG A 173 1.24 1.44 -17.61
N TRP A 174 1.29 2.70 -18.10
CA TRP A 174 2.05 3.76 -17.46
C TRP A 174 1.46 4.15 -16.09
N ASN A 175 0.14 4.19 -15.97
CA ASN A 175 -0.53 4.46 -14.70
C ASN A 175 -0.24 3.37 -13.66
N ASP A 176 -0.38 2.10 -14.03
CA ASP A 176 -0.11 0.97 -13.15
C ASP A 176 1.38 0.93 -12.72
N TYR A 177 2.29 1.21 -13.65
CA TYR A 177 3.71 1.36 -13.34
C TYR A 177 3.95 2.49 -12.33
N GLY A 178 3.39 3.67 -12.59
CA GLY A 178 3.51 4.82 -11.69
C GLY A 178 2.94 4.56 -10.30
N ILE A 179 1.78 3.88 -10.20
CA ILE A 179 1.18 3.47 -8.92
C ILE A 179 2.10 2.47 -8.21
N GLY A 180 2.64 1.48 -8.93
CA GLY A 180 3.58 0.51 -8.36
C GLY A 180 4.84 1.17 -7.81
N MET A 181 5.36 2.21 -8.48
CA MET A 181 6.51 2.99 -8.00
C MET A 181 6.13 3.87 -6.78
N LEU A 182 4.96 4.52 -6.80
CA LEU A 182 4.45 5.29 -5.67
C LEU A 182 4.33 4.43 -4.39
N LEU A 183 3.85 3.20 -4.51
CA LEU A 183 3.70 2.27 -3.40
C LEU A 183 5.04 1.76 -2.82
N LYS A 184 6.13 1.87 -3.56
CA LYS A 184 7.49 1.59 -3.06
C LYS A 184 8.04 2.70 -2.15
N GLY A 185 7.40 3.85 -2.12
CA GLY A 185 7.74 4.96 -1.23
C GLY A 185 8.75 5.95 -1.83
N LYS A 186 9.37 6.73 -0.96
CA LYS A 186 10.12 7.95 -1.32
C LYS A 186 11.26 7.75 -2.33
N ALA A 187 11.91 6.60 -2.31
CA ALA A 187 13.03 6.33 -3.22
C ALA A 187 12.62 6.33 -4.71
N GLU A 188 11.36 5.99 -5.00
CA GLU A 188 10.87 5.79 -6.36
C GLU A 188 9.89 6.86 -6.83
N LEU A 189 9.62 7.90 -6.02
CA LEU A 189 8.65 8.96 -6.34
C LEU A 189 8.97 9.68 -7.65
N ARG A 190 10.25 9.88 -7.97
CA ARG A 190 10.66 10.53 -9.24
C ARG A 190 10.18 9.73 -10.45
N GLN A 191 10.40 8.43 -10.44
CA GLN A 191 9.96 7.55 -11.53
C GLN A 191 8.44 7.48 -11.60
N ALA A 192 7.75 7.45 -10.45
CA ALA A 192 6.30 7.54 -10.38
C ALA A 192 5.78 8.83 -11.04
N MET A 193 6.38 9.97 -10.73
CA MET A 193 6.00 11.27 -11.31
C MET A 193 6.23 11.32 -12.83
N GLU A 194 7.34 10.77 -13.33
CA GLU A 194 7.60 10.66 -14.77
C GLU A 194 6.53 9.83 -15.47
N ALA A 195 6.16 8.69 -14.89
CA ALA A 195 5.10 7.84 -15.42
C ALA A 195 3.74 8.57 -15.44
N PHE A 196 3.39 9.30 -14.39
CA PHE A 196 2.12 10.04 -14.33
C PHE A 196 2.08 11.23 -15.31
N ARG A 197 3.21 11.89 -15.56
CA ARG A 197 3.30 12.90 -16.64
C ARG A 197 3.03 12.25 -18.01
N ARG A 198 3.56 11.04 -18.24
CA ARG A 198 3.25 10.31 -19.46
C ARG A 198 1.78 9.95 -19.60
N VAL A 199 1.11 9.58 -18.51
CA VAL A 199 -0.35 9.33 -18.49
C VAL A 199 -1.13 10.60 -18.82
N GLU A 200 -0.70 11.77 -18.31
CA GLU A 200 -1.30 13.07 -18.65
C GLU A 200 -1.13 13.40 -20.13
N GLU A 201 0.07 13.19 -20.73
CA GLU A 201 0.31 13.37 -22.16
C GLU A 201 -0.60 12.49 -23.03
N LEU A 202 -0.98 11.31 -22.53
CA LEU A 202 -1.93 10.41 -23.18
C LEU A 202 -3.40 10.80 -22.97
N GLY A 203 -3.66 12.00 -22.43
CA GLY A 203 -4.98 12.60 -22.31
C GLY A 203 -5.84 12.04 -21.18
N ARG A 204 -5.24 11.54 -20.09
CA ARG A 204 -5.98 10.95 -18.96
C ARG A 204 -5.85 11.78 -17.69
N TYR A 205 -6.98 12.00 -16.99
CA TYR A 205 -6.99 12.69 -15.70
C TYR A 205 -6.20 11.94 -14.61
N ASP A 206 -6.08 10.62 -14.77
CA ASP A 206 -5.31 9.77 -13.84
C ASP A 206 -3.86 10.26 -13.69
N GLY A 207 -3.29 10.79 -14.77
CA GLY A 207 -1.93 11.35 -14.79
C GLY A 207 -1.75 12.49 -13.79
N PRO A 208 -2.37 13.65 -13.99
CA PRO A 208 -2.21 14.78 -13.09
C PRO A 208 -2.80 14.52 -11.69
N LEU A 209 -3.82 13.65 -11.55
CA LEU A 209 -4.35 13.25 -10.25
C LEU A 209 -3.32 12.49 -9.41
N ASN A 210 -2.66 11.49 -10.00
CA ASN A 210 -1.65 10.68 -9.32
C ASN A 210 -0.32 11.41 -9.18
N LEU A 211 0.01 12.32 -10.12
CA LEU A 211 1.15 13.24 -9.96
C LEU A 211 0.98 14.11 -8.71
N ALA A 212 -0.21 14.66 -8.47
CA ALA A 212 -0.49 15.42 -7.26
C ALA A 212 -0.26 14.59 -5.98
N ARG A 213 -0.65 13.30 -5.97
CA ARG A 213 -0.36 12.39 -4.84
C ARG A 213 1.14 12.23 -4.61
N ALA A 214 1.90 11.94 -5.67
CA ALA A 214 3.34 11.74 -5.57
C ALA A 214 4.07 13.00 -5.06
N LEU A 215 3.65 14.19 -5.51
CA LEU A 215 4.20 15.47 -5.07
C LEU A 215 3.89 15.76 -3.59
N VAL A 216 2.70 15.39 -3.11
CA VAL A 216 2.33 15.49 -1.68
C VAL A 216 3.20 14.56 -0.82
N GLU A 217 3.47 13.33 -1.27
CA GLU A 217 4.31 12.37 -0.57
C GLU A 217 5.79 12.81 -0.53
N GLU A 218 6.29 13.44 -1.58
CA GLU A 218 7.65 13.96 -1.60
C GLU A 218 7.84 15.15 -0.65
N ALA A 219 6.81 16.00 -0.51
CA ALA A 219 6.72 17.11 0.43
C ALA A 219 7.90 18.09 0.41
N GLY A 220 8.53 18.29 -0.75
CA GLY A 220 9.66 19.22 -0.94
C GLY A 220 9.23 20.67 -1.17
N PRO A 221 10.17 21.61 -1.14
CA PRO A 221 9.90 23.03 -1.44
C PRO A 221 9.27 23.23 -2.82
N GLY A 222 8.15 23.95 -2.88
CA GLY A 222 7.41 24.24 -4.13
C GLY A 222 6.55 23.08 -4.66
N GLN A 223 6.68 21.90 -4.14
CA GLN A 223 5.94 20.73 -4.65
C GLN A 223 4.45 20.79 -4.33
N LEU A 224 4.06 21.39 -3.22
CA LEU A 224 2.64 21.57 -2.90
C LEU A 224 1.94 22.52 -3.89
N ASP A 225 2.64 23.51 -4.43
CA ASP A 225 2.07 24.39 -5.47
C ASP A 225 1.94 23.64 -6.81
N GLU A 226 2.95 22.83 -7.16
CA GLU A 226 2.87 21.95 -8.34
C GLU A 226 1.76 20.91 -8.17
N ALA A 227 1.60 20.32 -6.98
CA ALA A 227 0.53 19.40 -6.66
C ALA A 227 -0.86 20.04 -6.82
N ALA A 228 -1.03 21.27 -6.33
CA ALA A 228 -2.27 22.02 -6.50
C ALA A 228 -2.57 22.29 -7.97
N ALA A 229 -1.57 22.69 -8.76
CA ALA A 229 -1.70 22.92 -10.19
C ALA A 229 -2.03 21.63 -10.96
N ALA A 230 -1.38 20.51 -10.62
CA ALA A 230 -1.68 19.20 -11.20
C ALA A 230 -3.13 18.78 -10.89
N LEU A 231 -3.57 18.98 -9.66
CA LEU A 231 -4.93 18.65 -9.26
C LEU A 231 -6.00 19.50 -9.97
N GLN A 232 -5.71 20.77 -10.22
CA GLN A 232 -6.58 21.64 -11.03
C GLN A 232 -6.68 21.11 -12.48
N ARG A 233 -5.58 20.65 -13.07
CA ARG A 233 -5.60 20.04 -14.41
C ARG A 233 -6.42 18.74 -14.41
N ALA A 234 -6.29 17.90 -13.38
CA ALA A 234 -7.12 16.70 -13.23
C ALA A 234 -8.62 17.05 -13.13
N ALA A 235 -8.98 18.05 -12.33
CA ALA A 235 -10.36 18.49 -12.15
C ALA A 235 -10.98 19.12 -13.42
N ALA A 236 -10.15 19.64 -14.31
CA ALA A 236 -10.61 20.23 -15.58
C ALA A 236 -10.96 19.18 -16.65
N HIS A 237 -10.59 17.91 -16.45
CA HIS A 237 -10.97 16.81 -17.35
C HIS A 237 -12.48 16.55 -17.29
N SER A 238 -13.11 16.44 -18.46
CA SER A 238 -14.55 16.19 -18.60
C SER A 238 -14.90 14.80 -19.10
N ASP A 239 -13.99 14.16 -19.87
CA ASP A 239 -14.22 12.84 -20.47
C ASP A 239 -12.90 12.01 -20.53
N PRO A 240 -12.76 11.03 -19.62
CA PRO A 240 -13.57 10.85 -18.42
C PRO A 240 -13.27 11.94 -17.37
N ALA A 241 -14.27 12.28 -16.56
CA ALA A 241 -14.10 13.24 -15.47
C ALA A 241 -13.35 12.61 -14.28
N ALA A 242 -12.50 13.41 -13.62
CA ALA A 242 -11.86 12.99 -12.38
C ALA A 242 -12.91 12.83 -11.26
N PRO A 243 -12.79 11.81 -10.37
CA PRO A 243 -13.71 11.62 -9.27
C PRO A 243 -13.71 12.83 -8.32
N PRO A 244 -14.85 13.54 -8.14
CA PRO A 244 -14.89 14.79 -7.37
C PRO A 244 -14.48 14.61 -5.90
N TRP A 245 -14.81 13.48 -5.29
CA TRP A 245 -14.39 13.16 -3.92
C TRP A 245 -12.88 12.98 -3.78
N THR A 246 -12.20 12.43 -4.81
CA THR A 246 -10.74 12.29 -4.79
C THR A 246 -10.05 13.64 -4.98
N VAL A 247 -10.60 14.48 -5.86
CA VAL A 247 -10.13 15.86 -6.04
C VAL A 247 -10.31 16.65 -4.75
N ALA A 248 -11.48 16.59 -4.12
CA ALA A 248 -11.75 17.25 -2.85
C ALA A 248 -10.81 16.74 -1.73
N TRP A 249 -10.62 15.43 -1.61
CA TRP A 249 -9.69 14.84 -0.66
C TRP A 249 -8.27 15.39 -0.79
N LEU A 250 -7.68 15.30 -1.98
CA LEU A 250 -6.32 15.78 -2.23
C LEU A 250 -6.21 17.31 -2.09
N SER A 251 -7.23 18.07 -2.51
CA SER A 251 -7.29 19.52 -2.27
C SER A 251 -7.25 19.85 -0.78
N GLY A 252 -8.00 19.10 0.03
CA GLY A 252 -8.01 19.24 1.47
C GLY A 252 -6.62 19.00 2.09
N VAL A 253 -5.95 17.93 1.69
CA VAL A 253 -4.60 17.59 2.15
C VAL A 253 -3.59 18.68 1.75
N ILE A 254 -3.58 19.11 0.49
CA ILE A 254 -2.69 20.14 -0.02
C ILE A 254 -2.95 21.47 0.71
N ASN A 255 -4.21 21.92 0.80
CA ASN A 255 -4.59 23.15 1.47
C ASN A 255 -4.18 23.15 2.95
N ARG A 256 -4.35 22.02 3.64
CA ARG A 256 -3.94 21.88 5.04
C ARG A 256 -2.42 22.01 5.19
N GLN A 257 -1.64 21.34 4.35
CA GLN A 257 -0.17 21.41 4.38
C GLN A 257 0.35 22.81 4.02
N GLN A 258 -0.36 23.55 3.18
CA GLN A 258 -0.05 24.97 2.86
C GLN A 258 -0.58 25.96 3.91
N GLY A 259 -1.23 25.50 4.98
CA GLY A 259 -1.80 26.37 6.02
C GLY A 259 -3.11 27.06 5.63
N ARG A 260 -3.69 26.76 4.47
CA ARG A 260 -5.01 27.26 4.03
C ARG A 260 -6.14 26.47 4.69
N LEU A 261 -6.24 26.61 6.01
CA LEU A 261 -7.10 25.76 6.83
C LEU A 261 -8.59 25.92 6.53
N ALA A 262 -9.02 27.10 6.08
CA ALA A 262 -10.43 27.34 5.72
C ALA A 262 -10.84 26.51 4.49
N ASP A 263 -9.98 26.50 3.46
CA ASP A 263 -10.21 25.74 2.23
C ASP A 263 -10.08 24.25 2.49
N ALA A 264 -9.12 23.84 3.34
CA ALA A 264 -8.96 22.46 3.76
C ALA A 264 -10.21 21.93 4.44
N GLU A 265 -10.79 22.68 5.39
CA GLU A 265 -12.04 22.30 6.06
C GLU A 265 -13.20 22.15 5.07
N THR A 266 -13.36 23.10 4.15
CA THR A 266 -14.38 23.02 3.10
C THR A 266 -14.24 21.73 2.27
N ASN A 267 -13.01 21.42 1.86
CA ASN A 267 -12.75 20.23 1.07
C ASN A 267 -12.99 18.92 1.85
N PHE A 268 -12.59 18.83 3.12
CA PHE A 268 -12.85 17.62 3.93
C PHE A 268 -14.34 17.45 4.23
N ARG A 269 -15.09 18.55 4.45
CA ARG A 269 -16.55 18.48 4.56
C ARG A 269 -17.19 18.00 3.27
N GLN A 270 -16.72 18.48 2.13
CA GLN A 270 -17.18 18.01 0.83
C GLN A 270 -17.07 16.48 0.74
N VAL A 271 -15.95 15.89 1.15
CA VAL A 271 -15.77 14.44 1.14
C VAL A 271 -16.72 13.72 2.11
N THR A 272 -16.88 14.25 3.34
CA THR A 272 -17.61 13.55 4.40
C THR A 272 -19.11 13.80 4.41
N GLU A 273 -19.58 14.86 3.76
CA GLU A 273 -20.99 15.32 3.84
C GLU A 273 -21.72 15.23 2.48
N GLU A 274 -21.02 15.36 1.34
CA GLU A 274 -21.63 15.23 0.03
C GLU A 274 -21.96 13.78 -0.34
N ARG A 275 -23.08 13.63 -1.07
CA ARG A 275 -23.56 12.35 -1.60
C ARG A 275 -23.92 12.53 -3.06
N THR A 276 -23.01 12.20 -3.97
CA THR A 276 -23.29 12.20 -5.41
C THR A 276 -24.03 10.92 -5.83
N GLU A 277 -24.77 10.97 -6.94
CA GLU A 277 -25.43 9.79 -7.50
C GLU A 277 -24.43 8.66 -7.79
N GLU A 278 -23.23 9.00 -8.24
CA GLU A 278 -22.19 8.01 -8.51
C GLU A 278 -21.67 7.35 -7.23
N MET A 279 -21.49 8.10 -6.14
CA MET A 279 -21.14 7.53 -4.83
C MET A 279 -22.21 6.55 -4.35
N VAL A 280 -23.48 6.93 -4.48
CA VAL A 280 -24.61 6.05 -4.13
C VAL A 280 -24.60 4.78 -4.98
N ARG A 281 -24.41 4.90 -6.30
CA ARG A 281 -24.35 3.77 -7.23
C ARG A 281 -23.18 2.83 -6.89
N ARG A 282 -22.01 3.37 -6.51
CA ARG A 282 -20.82 2.60 -6.10
C ARG A 282 -20.86 2.13 -4.66
N LYS A 283 -21.87 2.53 -3.89
CA LYS A 283 -21.99 2.26 -2.45
C LYS A 283 -20.83 2.86 -1.63
N PHE A 284 -20.28 3.99 -2.06
CA PHE A 284 -19.28 4.74 -1.31
C PHE A 284 -19.94 5.57 -0.22
N ASP A 285 -19.41 5.46 1.00
CA ASP A 285 -19.84 6.21 2.17
C ASP A 285 -18.64 6.78 2.92
N PHE A 286 -18.14 7.93 2.46
CA PHE A 286 -17.01 8.60 3.07
C PHE A 286 -17.36 9.33 4.39
N SER A 287 -18.63 9.43 4.78
CA SER A 287 -18.99 9.94 6.11
C SER A 287 -18.50 9.03 7.24
N ARG A 288 -18.11 7.80 6.90
CA ARG A 288 -17.54 6.79 7.79
C ARG A 288 -16.05 6.58 7.58
N ASP A 289 -15.39 7.44 6.82
CA ASP A 289 -13.93 7.42 6.67
C ASP A 289 -13.28 8.15 7.84
N TYR A 290 -12.79 7.39 8.82
CA TYR A 290 -12.18 7.95 10.03
C TYR A 290 -10.88 8.71 9.74
N ILE A 291 -10.18 8.45 8.62
CA ILE A 291 -8.98 9.21 8.24
C ILE A 291 -9.38 10.63 7.86
N VAL A 292 -10.41 10.78 7.01
CA VAL A 292 -10.92 12.09 6.61
C VAL A 292 -11.52 12.83 7.81
N LEU A 293 -12.26 12.12 8.67
CA LEU A 293 -12.82 12.71 9.89
C LEU A 293 -11.74 13.21 10.83
N ASN A 294 -10.65 12.47 11.04
CA ASN A 294 -9.52 12.92 11.84
C ASN A 294 -8.88 14.19 11.29
N LEU A 295 -8.64 14.25 9.97
CA LEU A 295 -8.10 15.46 9.33
C LEU A 295 -9.06 16.65 9.41
N LEU A 296 -10.36 16.41 9.27
CA LEU A 296 -11.39 17.46 9.47
C LEU A 296 -11.35 17.96 10.91
N GLY A 297 -11.38 17.07 11.91
CA GLY A 297 -11.32 17.42 13.32
C GLY A 297 -10.07 18.22 13.69
N GLN A 298 -8.90 17.77 13.21
CA GLN A 298 -7.63 18.48 13.38
C GLN A 298 -7.65 19.87 12.72
N THR A 299 -8.20 19.96 11.51
CA THR A 299 -8.28 21.24 10.77
C THR A 299 -9.19 22.24 11.52
N ILE A 300 -10.32 21.78 12.04
CA ILE A 300 -11.23 22.62 12.86
C ILE A 300 -10.52 23.05 14.15
N PHE A 301 -9.79 22.15 14.80
CA PHE A 301 -9.02 22.45 16.01
C PHE A 301 -7.94 23.49 15.72
N ASP A 302 -7.13 23.31 14.66
CA ASP A 302 -6.09 24.27 14.27
C ASP A 302 -6.68 25.67 13.94
N ARG A 303 -7.85 25.71 13.29
CA ARG A 303 -8.58 26.97 13.04
C ARG A 303 -9.07 27.63 14.32
N ALA A 304 -9.51 26.84 15.33
CA ALA A 304 -9.87 27.38 16.64
C ALA A 304 -8.68 28.07 17.31
N GLN A 305 -7.47 27.51 17.17
CA GLN A 305 -6.23 28.09 17.69
C GLN A 305 -5.84 29.40 16.98
N GLN A 306 -6.24 29.59 15.73
CA GLN A 306 -5.98 30.82 14.97
C GLN A 306 -6.91 31.98 15.37
N ILE A 307 -8.00 31.75 16.10
CA ILE A 307 -8.91 32.80 16.55
C ILE A 307 -8.19 33.65 17.60
N ARG A 308 -7.86 34.89 17.19
CA ARG A 308 -7.21 35.88 18.05
C ARG A 308 -8.25 36.77 18.71
N GLY A 309 -7.90 37.36 19.85
CA GLY A 309 -8.77 38.22 20.65
C GLY A 309 -9.04 37.65 22.05
N SER A 310 -9.21 38.55 23.01
CA SER A 310 -9.52 38.22 24.41
C SER A 310 -10.93 38.69 24.83
N ASP A 311 -11.66 39.33 23.90
CA ASP A 311 -13.05 39.69 24.11
C ASP A 311 -13.97 38.46 24.14
N ASP A 312 -15.18 38.65 24.66
CA ASP A 312 -16.11 37.56 24.89
C ASP A 312 -16.58 36.92 23.56
N ALA A 313 -16.70 37.71 22.50
CA ALA A 313 -17.08 37.19 21.21
C ALA A 313 -16.01 36.25 20.61
N ALA A 314 -14.72 36.62 20.74
CA ALA A 314 -13.61 35.77 20.30
C ALA A 314 -13.51 34.47 21.15
N LYS A 315 -13.75 34.56 22.45
CA LYS A 315 -13.79 33.40 23.36
C LYS A 315 -14.94 32.46 23.01
N GLU A 316 -16.14 32.99 22.80
CA GLU A 316 -17.32 32.21 22.42
C GLU A 316 -17.11 31.52 21.07
N LYS A 317 -16.61 32.25 20.06
CA LYS A 317 -16.29 31.67 18.76
C LYS A 317 -15.25 30.55 18.86
N ARG A 318 -14.20 30.73 19.66
CA ARG A 318 -13.18 29.70 19.89
C ARG A 318 -13.79 28.47 20.57
N LEU A 319 -14.59 28.68 21.61
CA LEU A 319 -15.28 27.61 22.34
C LEU A 319 -16.18 26.79 21.41
N ALA A 320 -17.00 27.44 20.59
CA ALA A 320 -17.86 26.77 19.62
C ALA A 320 -17.04 25.90 18.64
N ARG A 321 -15.92 26.40 18.14
CA ARG A 321 -15.05 25.62 17.24
C ARG A 321 -14.37 24.44 17.93
N LEU A 322 -13.94 24.59 19.19
CA LEU A 322 -13.40 23.46 19.96
C LEU A 322 -14.45 22.38 20.20
N GLN A 323 -15.68 22.76 20.52
CA GLN A 323 -16.80 21.82 20.68
C GLN A 323 -17.13 21.09 19.36
N GLU A 324 -17.10 21.80 18.24
CA GLU A 324 -17.30 21.21 16.93
C GLU A 324 -16.21 20.16 16.60
N ALA A 325 -14.94 20.44 16.89
CA ALA A 325 -13.86 19.46 16.74
C ALA A 325 -14.08 18.21 17.63
N VAL A 326 -14.56 18.40 18.86
CA VAL A 326 -14.91 17.27 19.75
C VAL A 326 -15.95 16.36 19.08
N GLU A 327 -17.00 16.94 18.50
CA GLU A 327 -18.06 16.14 17.87
C GLU A 327 -17.54 15.36 16.64
N VAL A 328 -16.63 15.93 15.86
CA VAL A 328 -16.01 15.23 14.73
C VAL A 328 -15.17 14.04 15.21
N PHE A 329 -14.32 14.20 16.23
CA PHE A 329 -13.54 13.09 16.77
C PHE A 329 -14.40 12.04 17.48
N ARG A 330 -15.52 12.43 18.10
CA ARG A 330 -16.49 11.47 18.64
C ARG A 330 -17.11 10.61 17.54
N ARG A 331 -17.40 11.19 16.36
CA ARG A 331 -17.84 10.41 15.20
C ARG A 331 -16.77 9.42 14.77
N THR A 332 -15.49 9.80 14.77
CA THR A 332 -14.38 8.86 14.55
C THR A 332 -14.43 7.68 15.51
N LEU A 333 -14.59 7.94 16.81
CA LEU A 333 -14.65 6.87 17.83
C LEU A 333 -15.90 5.99 17.75
N GLN A 334 -16.98 6.45 17.11
CA GLN A 334 -18.14 5.60 16.82
C GLN A 334 -17.84 4.57 15.73
N ILE A 335 -16.88 4.86 14.85
CA ILE A 335 -16.45 3.99 13.74
C ILE A 335 -15.32 3.06 14.22
N ASP A 336 -14.35 3.64 14.90
CA ASP A 336 -13.15 2.99 15.42
C ASP A 336 -12.90 3.46 16.86
N SER A 337 -13.38 2.68 17.82
CA SER A 337 -13.31 3.00 19.25
C SER A 337 -11.90 2.97 19.84
N GLU A 338 -10.91 2.48 19.10
CA GLU A 338 -9.50 2.37 19.49
C GLU A 338 -8.61 3.38 18.75
N ASN A 339 -9.21 4.31 18.00
CA ASN A 339 -8.50 5.27 17.17
C ASN A 339 -7.57 6.17 17.98
N VAL A 340 -6.28 5.95 17.81
CA VAL A 340 -5.21 6.62 18.59
C VAL A 340 -5.22 8.13 18.38
N ASP A 341 -5.38 8.58 17.12
CA ASP A 341 -5.39 10.02 16.79
C ASP A 341 -6.60 10.73 17.37
N ALA A 342 -7.77 10.10 17.32
CA ALA A 342 -8.99 10.67 17.91
C ALA A 342 -8.87 10.79 19.43
N HIS A 343 -8.35 9.78 20.11
CA HIS A 343 -8.11 9.84 21.55
C HIS A 343 -7.09 10.92 21.92
N TYR A 344 -5.97 11.02 21.19
CA TYR A 344 -4.99 12.07 21.42
C TYR A 344 -5.60 13.46 21.30
N ASN A 345 -6.29 13.74 20.20
CA ASN A 345 -6.87 15.06 19.96
C ASN A 345 -8.00 15.40 20.94
N LEU A 346 -8.85 14.42 21.31
CA LEU A 346 -9.87 14.62 22.33
C LEU A 346 -9.28 14.94 23.71
N ALA A 347 -8.18 14.30 24.09
CA ALA A 347 -7.48 14.63 25.33
C ALA A 347 -7.04 16.11 25.36
N GLN A 348 -6.44 16.59 24.25
CA GLN A 348 -6.01 17.99 24.10
C GLN A 348 -7.21 18.97 24.11
N LEU A 349 -8.27 18.63 23.38
CA LEU A 349 -9.49 19.45 23.31
C LEU A 349 -10.16 19.58 24.68
N TYR A 350 -10.34 18.48 25.42
CA TYR A 350 -10.94 18.51 26.74
C TYR A 350 -10.08 19.23 27.78
N GLN A 351 -8.76 19.19 27.69
CA GLN A 351 -7.87 20.03 28.51
C GLN A 351 -8.15 21.51 28.28
N GLN A 352 -8.26 21.95 27.00
CA GLN A 352 -8.55 23.35 26.69
C GLN A 352 -9.96 23.78 27.09
N LEU A 353 -10.91 22.85 27.08
CA LEU A 353 -12.27 23.08 27.53
C LEU A 353 -12.44 23.04 29.08
N GLY A 354 -11.37 22.74 29.83
CA GLY A 354 -11.41 22.61 31.28
C GLY A 354 -12.07 21.34 31.80
N ALA A 355 -12.30 20.34 30.92
CA ALA A 355 -12.96 19.08 31.21
C ALA A 355 -11.94 18.00 31.61
N ALA A 356 -11.32 18.12 32.79
CA ALA A 356 -10.16 17.33 33.20
C ALA A 356 -10.42 15.80 33.23
N GLU A 357 -11.61 15.38 33.65
CA GLU A 357 -11.97 13.95 33.71
C GLU A 357 -12.03 13.33 32.35
N GLN A 358 -12.69 13.99 31.37
CA GLN A 358 -12.75 13.53 29.99
C GLN A 358 -11.36 13.52 29.32
N ALA A 359 -10.54 14.53 29.59
CA ALA A 359 -9.16 14.57 29.11
C ALA A 359 -8.36 13.36 29.61
N ALA A 360 -8.48 13.01 30.91
CA ALA A 360 -7.79 11.88 31.51
C ALA A 360 -8.23 10.53 30.89
N VAL A 361 -9.53 10.35 30.65
CA VAL A 361 -10.06 9.14 29.99
C VAL A 361 -9.45 8.95 28.61
N HIS A 362 -9.42 10.00 27.79
CA HIS A 362 -8.87 9.92 26.45
C HIS A 362 -7.33 9.80 26.44
N GLN A 363 -6.64 10.41 27.40
CA GLN A 363 -5.20 10.22 27.60
C GLN A 363 -4.87 8.75 27.90
N GLN A 364 -5.60 8.11 28.80
CA GLN A 364 -5.41 6.69 29.13
C GLN A 364 -5.69 5.78 27.90
N ALA A 365 -6.74 6.08 27.15
CA ALA A 365 -7.07 5.32 25.95
C ALA A 365 -5.98 5.48 24.87
N HIS A 366 -5.46 6.70 24.66
CA HIS A 366 -4.34 6.95 23.76
C HIS A 366 -3.12 6.10 24.14
N GLU A 367 -2.69 6.14 25.41
CA GLU A 367 -1.54 5.34 25.88
C GLU A 367 -1.78 3.82 25.76
N LYS A 368 -3.02 3.38 25.95
CA LYS A 368 -3.40 1.97 25.82
C LYS A 368 -3.29 1.47 24.37
N TYR A 369 -3.74 2.28 23.41
CA TYR A 369 -3.84 1.88 22.02
C TYR A 369 -2.65 2.33 21.16
N LYS A 370 -1.82 3.23 21.68
CA LYS A 370 -0.61 3.69 21.01
C LYS A 370 0.34 2.52 20.74
N ILE A 371 0.81 2.47 19.51
CA ILE A 371 1.74 1.45 19.08
C ILE A 371 3.16 1.84 19.50
N ASP A 372 3.94 0.87 19.94
CA ASP A 372 5.37 1.05 20.19
C ASP A 372 6.15 0.96 18.87
N ASP A 373 6.30 2.09 18.18
CA ASP A 373 7.02 2.18 16.91
C ASP A 373 8.51 1.86 17.06
N THR A 374 9.11 2.11 18.25
CA THR A 374 10.50 1.77 18.51
C THR A 374 10.71 0.25 18.55
N ALA A 375 9.84 -0.46 19.29
CA ALA A 375 9.89 -1.92 19.34
C ALA A 375 9.62 -2.55 17.96
N ARG A 376 8.69 -1.98 17.18
CA ARG A 376 8.43 -2.41 15.81
C ARG A 376 9.65 -2.22 14.90
N GLY A 377 10.28 -1.04 14.95
CA GLY A 377 11.48 -0.75 14.18
C GLY A 377 12.63 -1.68 14.49
N LEU A 378 12.86 -2.00 15.77
CA LEU A 378 13.88 -2.96 16.19
C LEU A 378 13.58 -4.36 15.67
N GLY A 379 12.33 -4.83 15.75
CA GLY A 379 11.91 -6.12 15.20
C GLY A 379 12.18 -6.26 13.70
N VAL A 380 11.92 -5.20 12.92
CA VAL A 380 12.20 -5.16 11.48
C VAL A 380 13.72 -5.19 11.22
N ILE A 381 14.52 -4.42 11.95
CA ILE A 381 15.98 -4.39 11.80
C ILE A 381 16.59 -5.78 12.09
N ASP A 382 16.16 -6.42 13.17
CA ASP A 382 16.63 -7.76 13.54
C ASP A 382 16.24 -8.79 12.47
N ALA A 383 15.01 -8.76 11.98
CA ALA A 383 14.57 -9.67 10.93
C ALA A 383 15.32 -9.49 9.60
N HIS A 384 15.67 -8.27 9.21
CA HIS A 384 16.50 -8.00 8.03
C HIS A 384 17.93 -8.53 8.19
N ARG A 385 18.47 -8.49 9.41
CA ARG A 385 19.79 -9.07 9.70
C ARG A 385 19.78 -10.59 9.59
N ASP A 386 18.73 -11.22 10.11
CA ASP A 386 18.61 -12.67 10.18
C ASP A 386 18.13 -13.29 8.85
N HIS A 387 17.48 -12.50 8.00
CA HIS A 387 16.97 -12.90 6.68
C HIS A 387 17.40 -11.91 5.58
N PRO A 388 18.67 -11.93 5.13
CA PRO A 388 19.19 -10.95 4.15
C PRO A 388 18.46 -10.94 2.80
N CYS A 389 17.87 -12.07 2.38
CA CYS A 389 17.04 -12.16 1.18
C CYS A 389 15.83 -11.22 1.24
N LEU A 390 15.22 -11.06 2.43
CA LEU A 390 14.06 -10.20 2.63
C LEU A 390 14.41 -8.72 2.64
N ALA A 391 15.62 -8.37 3.06
CA ALA A 391 16.12 -6.99 3.03
C ALA A 391 16.24 -6.44 1.58
N ARG A 392 16.59 -7.30 0.62
CA ARG A 392 16.69 -6.93 -0.81
C ARG A 392 15.34 -6.81 -1.49
N THR A 393 14.35 -7.61 -1.10
CA THR A 393 12.99 -7.54 -1.66
C THR A 393 12.25 -6.27 -1.24
N CYS A 394 12.63 -5.63 -0.13
CA CYS A 394 12.10 -4.32 0.27
C CYS A 394 12.67 -3.16 -0.57
N CYS A 395 13.81 -3.36 -1.24
CA CYS A 395 14.52 -2.35 -2.06
C CYS A 395 14.47 -2.64 -3.58
N ALA A 396 13.87 -3.76 -3.98
CA ALA A 396 13.80 -4.18 -5.39
C ALA A 396 12.52 -3.70 -6.06
#